data_53f745e2fad79d6328d8d6e49a912c64
#
_entry.id   53f745e2fad79d6328d8d6e49a912c64
#
_cell.length_a   1.000
_cell.length_b   1.000
_cell.length_c   1.000
_cell.angle_alpha   90.00
_cell.angle_beta   90.00
_cell.angle_gamma   90.00
#
_symmetry.space_group_name_H-M   'P 1'
#
loop_
_entity.id
_entity.type
_entity.pdbx_description
1 polymer ?
#
loop_
_entity_poly.entity_id
_entity_poly.type
_entity_poly.pdbx_seq_one_letter_code
_entity_poly.pdbx_strand_id
1 'polypeptide(L)'
;MQKLDTYIDEHGGTPKAPEQTKGKNRDGGGVTTGDVPQGYILTKEINTSSHTGLSYPWGQCTWFVYNRGKEVGVSFGKYMGNGGQWINAPGYQTTHTPTEHSALSFSPGQAGADPTYGHIAFVEQVKSDGSILISESNIKGLGVVSYRTFDAETAKQITYVIGH
;
A
#
# COMPACT_ATOMS: atom_id res chain seq x y z
N MET A 1 -13.59 -2.49 -8.86
CA MET A 1 -13.13 -3.12 -8.36
C MET A 1 -12.80 -3.51 -8.31
N GLN A 2 -13.20 -3.53 -8.04
CA GLN A 2 -12.87 -4.14 -7.51
C GLN A 2 -12.49 -4.43 -7.28
N LYS A 3 -12.94 -4.37 -7.11
CA LYS A 3 -12.65 -4.87 -6.47
C LYS A 3 -12.15 -5.15 -6.13
N LEU A 4 -12.57 -5.05 -6.03
CA LEU A 4 -12.01 -5.52 -5.23
C LEU A 4 -11.67 -6.05 -5.21
N ASP A 5 -12.01 -6.15 -5.25
CA ASP A 5 -11.51 -6.86 -4.71
C ASP A 5 -11.22 -7.24 -4.79
N THR A 6 -11.67 -7.21 -4.90
CA THR A 6 -11.23 -7.78 -4.42
C THR A 6 -10.91 -7.84 -4.41
N TYR A 7 -11.31 -7.77 -4.45
CA TYR A 7 -10.96 -8.16 -3.88
C TYR A 7 -10.94 -8.35 -3.86
N ILE A 8 -11.43 -8.21 -4.11
CA ILE A 8 -11.46 -8.75 -3.76
C ILE A 8 -11.55 -9.25 -4.19
N ASP A 9 -12.05 -9.54 -4.34
CA ASP A 9 -12.00 -10.38 -4.44
C ASP A 9 -12.06 -10.48 -4.97
N GLU A 10 -12.50 -10.46 -5.21
CA GLU A 10 -12.36 -10.78 -5.45
C GLU A 10 -12.34 -10.50 -5.21
N HIS A 11 -12.77 -10.02 -5.17
CA HIS A 11 -12.54 -9.97 -4.51
C HIS A 11 -12.57 -9.45 -4.02
N GLY A 12 -13.03 -9.18 -4.18
CA GLY A 12 -13.20 -9.05 -3.60
C GLY A 12 -13.16 -8.56 -3.08
N GLY A 13 -13.11 -8.29 -3.36
CA GLY A 13 -13.32 -8.32 -2.31
C GLY A 13 -12.94 -8.11 -0.96
N THR A 14 -13.54 -8.78 0.00
CA THR A 14 -13.27 -8.43 1.39
C THR A 14 -12.20 -9.33 1.97
N PRO A 15 -11.05 -8.79 2.40
CA PRO A 15 -10.09 -9.60 3.14
C PRO A 15 -10.74 -10.10 4.41
N LYS A 16 -10.71 -11.37 4.60
CA LYS A 16 -11.27 -12.00 5.79
C LYS A 16 -10.17 -12.22 6.80
N ALA A 17 -10.51 -12.41 8.08
CA ALA A 17 -9.50 -12.65 9.10
C ALA A 17 -8.51 -13.77 8.70
N PRO A 18 -8.95 -14.90 8.13
CA PRO A 18 -8.00 -15.91 7.67
C PRO A 18 -7.04 -15.40 6.59
N GLU A 19 -7.47 -14.45 5.76
CA GLU A 19 -6.62 -13.84 4.75
C GLU A 19 -5.49 -13.05 5.40
N GLN A 20 -5.74 -12.46 6.55
CA GLN A 20 -4.77 -11.63 7.24
C GLN A 20 -3.55 -12.41 7.72
N THR A 21 -3.69 -13.71 7.91
CA THR A 21 -2.57 -14.54 8.36
C THR A 21 -2.02 -15.43 7.25
N LYS A 22 -2.67 -15.45 6.09
CA LYS A 22 -2.26 -16.30 4.98
C LYS A 22 -0.90 -15.85 4.46
N GLY A 23 0.02 -16.78 4.34
CA GLY A 23 1.37 -16.48 3.85
C GLY A 23 2.29 -15.83 4.86
N LYS A 24 1.94 -15.86 6.15
CA LYS A 24 2.68 -15.13 7.18
C LYS A 24 4.18 -15.37 7.17
N ASN A 25 4.67 -16.53 6.96
CA ASN A 25 6.11 -16.78 6.99
C ASN A 25 6.71 -16.94 5.59
N ARG A 26 5.94 -16.54 4.57
CA ARG A 26 6.41 -16.63 3.20
C ARG A 26 7.21 -15.38 2.81
N ASP A 27 8.38 -15.59 2.20
CA ASP A 27 9.26 -14.50 1.76
C ASP A 27 9.26 -14.40 0.24
N GLY A 28 9.55 -13.20 -0.26
CA GLY A 28 9.72 -12.94 -1.69
C GLY A 28 8.50 -13.25 -2.52
N GLY A 29 8.70 -13.39 -3.81
CA GLY A 29 7.73 -14.00 -4.71
C GLY A 29 6.52 -13.19 -5.13
N GLY A 30 6.49 -11.89 -4.87
CA GLY A 30 5.45 -11.03 -5.41
C GLY A 30 5.64 -10.78 -6.90
N VAL A 31 4.59 -10.33 -7.58
CA VAL A 31 4.61 -10.05 -9.01
C VAL A 31 4.12 -8.64 -9.24
N THR A 32 4.87 -7.85 -10.02
CA THR A 32 4.44 -6.51 -10.41
C THR A 32 3.70 -6.59 -11.73
N THR A 33 2.52 -5.97 -11.81
CA THR A 33 1.73 -5.94 -13.02
C THR A 33 1.53 -4.50 -13.51
N GLY A 34 1.47 -4.35 -14.82
CA GLY A 34 1.33 -3.05 -15.45
C GLY A 34 2.62 -2.27 -15.48
N ASP A 35 2.61 -1.18 -16.21
CA ASP A 35 3.76 -0.29 -16.33
C ASP A 35 3.58 0.91 -15.42
N VAL A 36 4.70 1.56 -15.08
CA VAL A 36 4.64 2.85 -14.39
C VAL A 36 3.90 3.82 -15.32
N PRO A 37 2.84 4.48 -14.83
CA PRO A 37 2.05 5.40 -15.66
C PRO A 37 2.93 6.49 -16.27
N GLN A 38 2.58 6.88 -17.49
CA GLN A 38 3.33 7.89 -18.24
C GLN A 38 3.42 9.19 -17.43
N GLY A 39 4.59 9.79 -17.44
CA GLY A 39 4.84 11.04 -16.72
C GLY A 39 5.32 10.83 -15.28
N TYR A 40 5.42 9.60 -14.84
CA TYR A 40 5.89 9.27 -13.49
C TYR A 40 7.13 8.40 -13.57
N ILE A 41 7.95 8.47 -12.53
CA ILE A 41 9.14 7.63 -12.42
C ILE A 41 9.24 7.06 -11.00
N LEU A 42 9.89 5.90 -10.88
CA LEU A 42 10.23 5.33 -9.58
C LEU A 42 11.65 5.77 -9.22
N THR A 43 11.85 6.16 -7.97
CA THR A 43 13.20 6.45 -7.47
C THR A 43 14.06 5.19 -7.49
N LYS A 44 13.43 4.07 -7.20
CA LYS A 44 14.10 2.76 -7.19
C LYS A 44 13.11 1.72 -7.68
N GLU A 45 13.59 0.83 -8.54
CA GLU A 45 12.76 -0.26 -9.06
C GLU A 45 12.26 -1.15 -7.94
N ILE A 46 11.00 -1.61 -8.06
CA ILE A 46 10.41 -2.49 -7.06
C ILE A 46 10.96 -3.89 -7.25
N ASN A 47 11.52 -4.45 -6.18
CA ASN A 47 12.05 -5.81 -6.19
C ASN A 47 11.52 -6.55 -4.97
N THR A 48 10.52 -7.40 -5.16
CA THR A 48 9.89 -8.13 -4.07
C THR A 48 10.69 -9.34 -3.61
N SER A 49 11.78 -9.68 -4.30
CA SER A 49 12.56 -10.88 -3.94
C SER A 49 13.13 -10.82 -2.52
N SER A 50 13.36 -9.62 -1.98
CA SER A 50 13.88 -9.44 -0.63
C SER A 50 12.77 -9.20 0.41
N HIS A 51 11.52 -9.20 0.00
CA HIS A 51 10.40 -8.94 0.90
C HIS A 51 10.19 -10.12 1.85
N THR A 52 9.87 -9.83 3.13
CA THR A 52 9.64 -10.86 4.14
C THR A 52 8.17 -10.90 4.54
N GLY A 53 7.69 -12.09 4.91
CA GLY A 53 6.33 -12.28 5.38
C GLY A 53 6.22 -12.39 6.89
N LEU A 54 7.27 -11.98 7.63
CA LEU A 54 7.30 -12.19 9.08
C LEU A 54 6.36 -11.26 9.84
N SER A 55 6.40 -9.96 9.53
CA SER A 55 5.61 -8.95 10.26
C SER A 55 4.19 -8.86 9.73
N TYR A 56 4.06 -8.88 8.42
CA TYR A 56 2.77 -8.81 7.73
C TYR A 56 2.69 -9.98 6.76
N PRO A 57 1.53 -10.66 6.69
CA PRO A 57 1.42 -11.85 5.84
C PRO A 57 1.68 -11.54 4.38
N TRP A 58 2.35 -12.44 3.72
CA TRP A 58 2.74 -12.32 2.32
C TRP A 58 1.58 -11.89 1.43
N GLY A 59 1.84 -10.92 0.57
CA GLY A 59 0.92 -10.51 -0.47
C GLY A 59 -0.12 -9.49 -0.04
N GLN A 60 -0.26 -9.23 1.25
CA GLN A 60 -1.19 -8.23 1.76
C GLN A 60 -0.69 -6.82 1.43
N CYS A 61 -1.60 -5.84 1.47
CA CYS A 61 -1.21 -4.45 1.24
C CYS A 61 -0.16 -3.98 2.25
N THR A 62 -0.31 -4.38 3.51
CA THR A 62 0.62 -4.04 4.59
C THR A 62 2.00 -4.67 4.38
N TRP A 63 2.03 -5.93 3.94
CA TRP A 63 3.28 -6.62 3.60
C TRP A 63 4.07 -5.81 2.57
N PHE A 64 3.40 -5.35 1.54
CA PHE A 64 4.08 -4.63 0.46
C PHE A 64 4.64 -3.30 0.95
N VAL A 65 3.82 -2.49 1.63
CA VAL A 65 4.25 -1.16 2.06
C VAL A 65 5.38 -1.24 3.07
N TYR A 66 5.29 -2.17 4.03
CA TYR A 66 6.35 -2.37 5.01
C TYR A 66 7.68 -2.68 4.32
N ASN A 67 7.67 -3.63 3.40
CA ASN A 67 8.88 -4.05 2.71
C ASN A 67 9.34 -3.02 1.67
N ARG A 68 8.41 -2.38 0.95
CA ARG A 68 8.77 -1.36 -0.04
C ARG A 68 9.45 -0.17 0.63
N GLY A 69 8.96 0.24 1.79
CA GLY A 69 9.61 1.30 2.55
C GLY A 69 11.07 0.96 2.79
N LYS A 70 11.36 -0.24 3.24
CA LYS A 70 12.73 -0.67 3.48
C LYS A 70 13.60 -0.62 2.23
N GLU A 71 13.04 -0.90 1.07
CA GLU A 71 13.79 -0.81 -0.18
C GLU A 71 14.33 0.59 -0.44
N VAL A 72 13.61 1.62 0.00
CA VAL A 72 14.01 3.01 -0.23
C VAL A 72 14.50 3.69 1.05
N GLY A 73 14.77 2.91 2.10
CA GLY A 73 15.37 3.44 3.32
C GLY A 73 14.38 4.05 4.30
N VAL A 74 13.11 3.68 4.22
CA VAL A 74 12.05 4.20 5.10
C VAL A 74 11.51 3.05 5.95
N SER A 75 11.35 3.31 7.25
CA SER A 75 10.98 2.29 8.22
C SER A 75 9.58 2.51 8.76
N PHE A 76 8.75 1.47 8.68
CA PHE A 76 7.44 1.43 9.35
C PHE A 76 7.47 0.33 10.40
N GLY A 77 6.59 0.45 11.39
CA GLY A 77 6.53 -0.50 12.48
C GLY A 77 5.99 -1.86 12.04
N LYS A 78 6.32 -2.87 12.81
CA LYS A 78 5.95 -4.26 12.51
C LYS A 78 4.51 -4.61 12.89
N TYR A 79 3.86 -3.75 13.68
CA TYR A 79 2.55 -4.05 14.27
C TYR A 79 1.60 -2.86 14.16
N MET A 80 1.54 -2.25 12.98
CA MET A 80 0.71 -1.06 12.78
C MET A 80 -0.75 -1.40 12.46
N GLY A 81 -1.06 -2.68 12.31
CA GLY A 81 -2.44 -3.13 12.10
C GLY A 81 -2.81 -3.23 10.63
N ASN A 82 -4.09 -3.21 10.37
CA ASN A 82 -4.61 -3.21 9.00
C ASN A 82 -4.36 -1.86 8.33
N GLY A 83 -4.48 -1.82 7.00
CA GLY A 83 -4.12 -0.62 6.25
C GLY A 83 -4.78 0.67 6.75
N GLY A 84 -6.08 0.60 7.04
CA GLY A 84 -6.80 1.78 7.53
C GLY A 84 -6.46 2.16 8.96
N GLN A 85 -5.73 1.32 9.69
CA GLN A 85 -5.35 1.57 11.09
C GLN A 85 -3.97 2.18 11.26
N TRP A 86 -3.19 2.24 10.18
CA TRP A 86 -1.84 2.79 10.26
C TRP A 86 -1.83 4.25 10.74
N ILE A 87 -2.92 4.98 10.50
CA ILE A 87 -3.05 6.36 10.98
C ILE A 87 -3.07 6.47 12.50
N ASN A 88 -3.32 5.37 13.19
CA ASN A 88 -3.40 5.35 14.66
C ASN A 88 -2.12 4.83 15.32
N ALA A 89 -1.11 4.48 14.54
CA ALA A 89 0.12 3.90 15.08
C ALA A 89 0.90 4.95 15.88
N PRO A 90 1.24 4.65 17.15
CA PRO A 90 2.00 5.60 17.96
C PRO A 90 3.37 5.88 17.36
N GLY A 91 3.81 7.15 17.43
CA GLY A 91 5.14 7.53 16.98
C GLY A 91 5.28 7.81 15.49
N TYR A 92 4.16 7.81 14.75
CA TYR A 92 4.18 8.11 13.32
C TYR A 92 3.30 9.32 13.03
N GLN A 93 3.90 10.33 12.43
CA GLN A 93 3.15 11.53 12.03
C GLN A 93 2.22 11.24 10.88
N THR A 94 1.07 11.90 10.87
CA THR A 94 0.12 11.82 9.75
C THR A 94 -0.11 13.21 9.19
N THR A 95 -0.45 13.26 7.90
CA THR A 95 -0.71 14.52 7.22
C THR A 95 -1.61 14.27 6.01
N HIS A 96 -2.28 15.30 5.53
CA HIS A 96 -3.00 15.26 4.24
C HIS A 96 -2.16 15.87 3.12
N THR A 97 -0.96 16.35 3.42
CA THR A 97 -0.06 16.87 2.41
C THR A 97 0.67 15.73 1.72
N PRO A 98 0.56 15.60 0.40
CA PRO A 98 1.26 14.54 -0.33
C PRO A 98 2.74 14.53 0.01
N THR A 99 3.24 13.36 0.38
CA THR A 99 4.61 13.18 0.86
C THR A 99 5.20 11.94 0.20
N GLU A 100 6.33 12.13 -0.49
CA GLU A 100 7.00 11.03 -1.18
C GLU A 100 7.55 10.02 -0.19
N HIS A 101 7.45 8.75 -0.54
CA HIS A 101 7.93 7.62 0.27
C HIS A 101 7.24 7.52 1.63
N SER A 102 6.02 8.02 1.72
CA SER A 102 5.16 7.79 2.86
C SER A 102 4.18 6.67 2.56
N ALA A 103 3.49 6.19 3.60
CA ALA A 103 2.41 5.22 3.44
C ALA A 103 1.10 5.99 3.28
N LEU A 104 0.31 5.62 2.27
CA LEU A 104 -0.97 6.26 2.01
C LEU A 104 -2.08 5.37 2.58
N SER A 105 -2.72 5.83 3.65
CA SER A 105 -3.72 5.05 4.36
C SER A 105 -5.13 5.45 3.91
N PHE A 106 -5.86 4.46 3.41
CA PHE A 106 -7.25 4.64 2.97
C PHE A 106 -8.19 4.14 4.07
N SER A 107 -9.16 4.96 4.42
CA SER A 107 -10.21 4.55 5.33
C SER A 107 -11.04 3.43 4.69
N PRO A 108 -11.74 2.62 5.48
CA PRO A 108 -12.63 1.61 4.91
C PRO A 108 -13.55 2.21 3.85
N GLY A 109 -13.52 1.62 2.65
CA GLY A 109 -14.33 2.05 1.51
C GLY A 109 -13.78 3.21 0.71
N GLN A 110 -12.76 3.91 1.20
CA GLN A 110 -12.22 5.07 0.50
C GLN A 110 -11.43 4.62 -0.74
N ALA A 111 -11.75 5.22 -1.90
CA ALA A 111 -11.07 4.94 -3.17
C ALA A 111 -11.01 3.45 -3.49
N GLY A 112 -12.05 2.70 -3.16
CA GLY A 112 -12.13 1.28 -3.43
C GLY A 112 -11.47 0.40 -2.37
N ALA A 113 -11.04 1.00 -1.26
CA ALA A 113 -10.42 0.23 -0.18
C ALA A 113 -11.42 -0.74 0.45
N ASP A 114 -10.87 -1.78 1.08
CA ASP A 114 -11.68 -2.77 1.78
C ASP A 114 -12.63 -2.10 2.77
N PRO A 115 -13.93 -2.44 2.75
CA PRO A 115 -14.91 -1.76 3.61
C PRO A 115 -14.76 -2.07 5.09
N THR A 116 -13.96 -3.06 5.46
CA THR A 116 -13.72 -3.42 6.85
C THR A 116 -12.35 -2.94 7.34
N TYR A 117 -11.31 -3.20 6.53
CA TYR A 117 -9.92 -3.03 6.97
C TYR A 117 -9.25 -1.79 6.39
N GLY A 118 -9.89 -1.11 5.43
CA GLY A 118 -9.22 -0.05 4.70
C GLY A 118 -8.11 -0.61 3.83
N HIS A 119 -7.10 0.22 3.55
CA HIS A 119 -6.02 -0.17 2.64
C HIS A 119 -4.81 0.70 2.91
N ILE A 120 -3.64 0.21 2.54
CA ILE A 120 -2.40 0.99 2.61
C ILE A 120 -1.66 0.84 1.29
N ALA A 121 -1.10 1.94 0.80
CA ALA A 121 -0.30 1.96 -0.41
C ALA A 121 0.98 2.73 -0.14
N PHE A 122 1.92 2.67 -1.07
CA PHE A 122 3.20 3.38 -0.94
C PHE A 122 3.24 4.53 -1.94
N VAL A 123 3.61 5.72 -1.47
CA VAL A 123 3.70 6.91 -2.33
C VAL A 123 5.08 6.90 -3.01
N GLU A 124 5.09 6.61 -4.30
CA GLU A 124 6.33 6.51 -5.06
C GLU A 124 6.86 7.86 -5.52
N GLN A 125 5.95 8.76 -5.89
CA GLN A 125 6.34 10.07 -6.40
C GLN A 125 5.23 11.09 -6.13
N VAL A 126 5.64 12.30 -5.78
CA VAL A 126 4.75 13.47 -5.71
C VAL A 126 5.24 14.46 -6.75
N LYS A 127 4.37 14.84 -7.68
CA LYS A 127 4.72 15.81 -8.72
C LYS A 127 4.52 17.22 -8.21
N SER A 128 5.12 18.19 -8.92
CA SER A 128 5.04 19.58 -8.50
C SER A 128 3.61 20.12 -8.45
N ASP A 129 2.69 19.54 -9.24
CA ASP A 129 1.29 19.96 -9.24
C ASP A 129 0.49 19.30 -8.11
N GLY A 130 1.11 18.43 -7.30
CA GLY A 130 0.45 17.74 -6.20
C GLY A 130 -0.16 16.39 -6.55
N SER A 131 -0.09 15.98 -7.81
CA SER A 131 -0.54 14.64 -8.19
C SER A 131 0.48 13.60 -7.72
N ILE A 132 0.02 12.36 -7.50
CA ILE A 132 0.86 11.32 -6.92
C ILE A 132 0.78 10.02 -7.71
N LEU A 133 1.88 9.28 -7.67
CA LEU A 133 1.94 7.88 -8.09
C LEU A 133 2.05 7.01 -6.85
N ILE A 134 1.22 5.99 -6.77
CA ILE A 134 1.31 5.02 -5.68
C ILE A 134 1.54 3.62 -6.26
N SER A 135 2.16 2.79 -5.45
CA SER A 135 2.27 1.36 -5.67
C SER A 135 1.57 0.64 -4.53
N GLU A 136 0.99 -0.52 -4.81
CA GLU A 136 0.15 -1.20 -3.83
C GLU A 136 0.03 -2.67 -4.16
N SER A 137 -0.22 -3.49 -3.14
CA SER A 137 -0.46 -4.92 -3.31
C SER A 137 -1.88 -5.26 -2.88
N ASN A 138 -2.41 -6.32 -3.47
CA ASN A 138 -3.71 -6.90 -3.12
C ASN A 138 -4.92 -6.06 -3.54
N ILE A 139 -4.74 -5.23 -4.56
CA ILE A 139 -5.86 -4.65 -5.30
C ILE A 139 -6.20 -5.55 -6.49
N LYS A 140 -5.19 -6.05 -7.18
CA LYS A 140 -5.33 -6.92 -8.35
C LYS A 140 -5.18 -8.40 -8.00
N GLY A 141 -4.95 -8.71 -6.72
CA GLY A 141 -4.75 -10.06 -6.25
C GLY A 141 -3.68 -10.11 -5.18
N LEU A 142 -3.71 -11.16 -4.37
CA LEU A 142 -2.75 -11.35 -3.29
C LEU A 142 -1.34 -11.46 -3.87
N GLY A 143 -0.42 -10.61 -3.42
CA GLY A 143 0.95 -10.62 -3.90
C GLY A 143 1.15 -9.94 -5.25
N VAL A 144 0.10 -9.36 -5.82
CA VAL A 144 0.18 -8.65 -7.09
C VAL A 144 0.34 -7.17 -6.82
N VAL A 145 1.49 -6.63 -7.21
CA VAL A 145 1.82 -5.20 -7.04
C VAL A 145 1.36 -4.45 -8.29
N SER A 146 0.65 -3.35 -8.08
CA SER A 146 0.13 -2.54 -9.18
C SER A 146 0.24 -1.06 -8.84
N TYR A 147 -0.07 -0.21 -9.81
CA TYR A 147 0.08 1.25 -9.68
C TYR A 147 -1.26 1.95 -9.84
N ARG A 148 -1.40 3.08 -9.15
CA ARG A 148 -2.47 4.04 -9.41
C ARG A 148 -1.91 5.44 -9.32
N THR A 149 -2.60 6.38 -9.95
CA THR A 149 -2.29 7.81 -9.83
C THR A 149 -3.53 8.52 -9.30
N PHE A 150 -3.29 9.58 -8.55
CA PHE A 150 -4.35 10.46 -8.08
C PHE A 150 -3.99 11.89 -8.43
N ASP A 151 -4.98 12.68 -8.83
CA ASP A 151 -4.74 14.09 -9.06
C ASP A 151 -4.58 14.81 -7.70
N ALA A 152 -4.14 16.06 -7.78
CA ALA A 152 -3.83 16.83 -6.56
C ALA A 152 -5.03 16.95 -5.62
N GLU A 153 -6.22 17.11 -6.17
CA GLU A 153 -7.43 17.27 -5.38
C GLU A 153 -7.74 16.00 -4.57
N THR A 154 -7.69 14.86 -5.23
CA THR A 154 -7.94 13.57 -4.59
C THR A 154 -6.82 13.24 -3.60
N ALA A 155 -5.58 13.54 -3.99
CA ALA A 155 -4.42 13.23 -3.15
C ALA A 155 -4.47 13.91 -1.78
N LYS A 156 -5.11 15.08 -1.68
CA LYS A 156 -5.26 15.82 -0.42
C LYS A 156 -6.33 15.25 0.50
N GLN A 157 -7.15 14.33 -0.01
CA GLN A 157 -8.26 13.76 0.76
C GLN A 157 -7.89 12.50 1.52
N ILE A 158 -6.71 11.97 1.27
CA ILE A 158 -6.26 10.71 1.84
C ILE A 158 -5.16 11.02 2.86
N THR A 159 -4.96 10.13 3.82
CA THR A 159 -4.02 10.38 4.93
C THR A 159 -2.68 9.72 4.65
N TYR A 160 -1.61 10.49 4.78
CA TYR A 160 -0.23 10.03 4.62
C TYR A 160 0.36 9.74 6.00
N VAL A 161 1.02 8.59 6.14
CA VAL A 161 1.70 8.17 7.38
C VAL A 161 3.19 8.23 7.09
N ILE A 162 3.89 9.07 7.83
CA ILE A 162 5.31 9.34 7.60
C ILE A 162 6.15 8.29 8.32
N GLY A 163 6.96 7.55 7.56
CA GLY A 163 7.88 6.56 8.15
C GLY A 163 9.12 7.21 8.73
N HIS A 164 9.94 6.40 9.35
CA HIS A 164 11.18 6.83 9.99
C HIS A 164 12.44 6.65 9.14
#